data_32649adcad1f97ad85389289d65242c6
#
_entry.id   32649adcad1f97ad85389289d65242c6
#
_cell.length_a   1.000
_cell.length_b   1.000
_cell.length_c   1.000
_cell.angle_alpha   90.00
_cell.angle_beta   90.00
_cell.angle_gamma   90.00
#
_symmetry.space_group_name_H-M   'P 1'
#
loop_
_entity.id
_entity.type
_entity.pdbx_description
1 polymer ?
#
loop_
_entity_poly.entity_id
_entity_poly.type
_entity_poly.pdbx_seq_one_letter_code
_entity_poly.pdbx_strand_id
1 'polypeptide(L)'
;EVPEPPVAVWYIIPSGTMFRRTIRPIVNKLLPRAEVRHWYGEHSSTQQNIISFRNGSELHFVSADMRQRRLQGASIHFAINDETPEEDIFEEVQARVLDTHGRMLVVFAPIDAKTFWVRDNLYMPYLNGERPDIDVIHMPVSDPVTGESLVPWFTKTDIERMELQWPDPQVRAARMYGEFITRSGVVFASFDKKTHCVRPF
;
A
#
# COMPACT_ATOMS: atom_id res chain seq x y z
N GLU A 1 -16.19 11.76 -5.81
CA GLU A 1 -16.06 13.20 -5.47
C GLU A 1 -14.82 13.43 -4.64
N VAL A 2 -14.16 14.56 -4.83
CA VAL A 2 -13.07 15.01 -3.96
C VAL A 2 -13.70 15.81 -2.82
N PRO A 3 -13.43 15.50 -1.54
CA PRO A 3 -14.02 16.23 -0.43
C PRO A 3 -13.56 17.70 -0.44
N GLU A 4 -14.48 18.58 -0.06
CA GLU A 4 -14.17 20.01 0.05
C GLU A 4 -13.27 20.30 1.28
N PRO A 5 -12.33 21.24 1.17
CA PRO A 5 -11.51 21.65 2.32
C PRO A 5 -12.36 22.25 3.47
N PRO A 6 -11.91 22.08 4.73
CA PRO A 6 -10.66 21.43 5.13
C PRO A 6 -10.75 19.89 5.14
N VAL A 7 -9.70 19.22 4.65
CA VAL A 7 -9.59 17.76 4.68
C VAL A 7 -8.41 17.31 5.53
N ALA A 8 -8.58 16.21 6.24
CA ALA A 8 -7.52 15.53 6.97
C ALA A 8 -7.10 14.28 6.19
N VAL A 9 -5.80 14.16 5.94
CA VAL A 9 -5.20 13.03 5.21
C VAL A 9 -4.16 12.36 6.08
N TRP A 10 -4.20 11.05 6.17
CA TRP A 10 -3.15 10.26 6.79
C TRP A 10 -2.32 9.54 5.74
N TYR A 11 -1.01 9.70 5.83
CA TYR A 11 -0.02 8.92 5.09
C TYR A 11 0.68 7.98 6.09
N ILE A 12 0.30 6.70 6.05
CA ILE A 12 0.78 5.68 6.97
C ILE A 12 2.02 5.05 6.38
N ILE A 13 3.11 5.13 7.10
CA ILE A 13 4.44 4.67 6.70
C ILE A 13 4.90 3.54 7.61
N PRO A 14 5.69 2.58 7.11
CA PRO A 14 6.17 1.45 7.92
C PRO A 14 6.97 1.90 9.16
N SER A 15 7.81 2.94 9.01
CA SER A 15 8.63 3.42 10.13
C SER A 15 9.04 4.90 9.98
N GLY A 16 9.34 5.55 11.11
CA GLY A 16 9.86 6.92 11.11
C GLY A 16 11.24 7.06 10.43
N THR A 17 12.02 5.99 10.35
CA THR A 17 13.30 5.98 9.61
C THR A 17 13.05 6.04 8.11
N MET A 18 12.07 5.29 7.60
CA MET A 18 11.68 5.33 6.19
C MET A 18 11.15 6.72 5.81
N PHE A 19 10.36 7.35 6.68
CA PHE A 19 9.93 8.73 6.46
C PHE A 19 11.11 9.65 6.17
N ARG A 20 12.11 9.69 7.06
CA ARG A 20 13.25 10.61 6.94
C ARG A 20 14.11 10.37 5.69
N ARG A 21 14.33 9.08 5.36
CA ARG A 21 15.27 8.71 4.28
C ARG A 21 14.63 8.77 2.90
N THR A 22 13.37 8.39 2.79
CA THR A 22 12.71 8.17 1.51
C THR A 22 11.56 9.16 1.27
N ILE A 23 10.58 9.22 2.16
CA ILE A 23 9.34 9.96 1.91
C ILE A 23 9.57 11.47 1.97
N ARG A 24 10.25 11.94 3.00
CA ARG A 24 10.48 13.37 3.21
C ARG A 24 11.19 14.09 2.05
N PRO A 25 12.25 13.55 1.42
CA PRO A 25 12.86 14.15 0.23
C PRO A 25 11.87 14.27 -0.94
N ILE A 26 11.02 13.27 -1.13
CA ILE A 26 9.98 13.27 -2.18
C ILE A 26 8.94 14.34 -1.88
N VAL A 27 8.41 14.37 -0.66
CA VAL A 27 7.44 15.38 -0.21
C VAL A 27 8.01 16.77 -0.38
N ASN A 28 9.25 17.01 0.03
CA ASN A 28 9.92 18.30 -0.15
C ASN A 28 9.98 18.76 -1.61
N LYS A 29 10.16 17.81 -2.54
CA LYS A 29 10.23 18.11 -3.98
C LYS A 29 8.84 18.40 -4.58
N LEU A 30 7.82 17.69 -4.11
CA LEU A 30 6.48 17.74 -4.70
C LEU A 30 5.56 18.76 -4.01
N LEU A 31 5.87 19.14 -2.77
CA LEU A 31 5.03 19.97 -1.94
C LEU A 31 4.88 21.38 -2.51
N PRO A 32 3.67 21.89 -2.75
CA PRO A 32 3.42 23.26 -3.18
C PRO A 32 3.66 24.22 -2.00
N ARG A 33 4.89 24.66 -1.82
CA ARG A 33 5.33 25.46 -0.67
C ARG A 33 4.50 26.72 -0.43
N ALA A 34 3.94 27.32 -1.46
CA ALA A 34 3.08 28.49 -1.35
C ALA A 34 1.78 28.19 -0.58
N GLU A 35 1.30 26.95 -0.63
CA GLU A 35 0.08 26.51 0.05
C GLU A 35 0.32 26.02 1.47
N VAL A 36 1.57 25.81 1.86
CA VAL A 36 1.92 25.36 3.21
C VAL A 36 1.83 26.54 4.17
N ARG A 37 1.05 26.37 5.23
CA ARG A 37 0.98 27.29 6.35
C ARG A 37 2.07 26.99 7.38
N HIS A 38 2.21 25.73 7.75
CA HIS A 38 3.19 25.26 8.71
C HIS A 38 3.53 23.78 8.50
N TRP A 39 4.77 23.38 8.81
CA TRP A 39 5.20 21.99 8.86
C TRP A 39 5.75 21.67 10.24
N TYR A 40 4.94 21.01 11.07
CA TYR A 40 5.34 20.54 12.39
C TYR A 40 6.25 19.32 12.24
N GLY A 41 7.38 19.33 12.95
CA GLY A 41 8.33 18.22 12.92
C GLY A 41 9.22 18.18 11.68
N GLU A 42 9.25 19.23 10.84
CA GLU A 42 10.11 19.30 9.65
C GLU A 42 11.58 19.01 9.96
N HIS A 43 12.09 19.49 11.09
CA HIS A 43 13.47 19.28 11.53
C HIS A 43 13.60 18.35 12.74
N SER A 44 12.50 17.77 13.21
CA SER A 44 12.45 16.92 14.40
C SER A 44 12.62 15.44 14.05
N SER A 45 13.22 14.72 14.98
CA SER A 45 13.20 13.26 15.02
C SER A 45 11.95 12.73 15.72
N THR A 46 11.08 13.60 16.25
CA THR A 46 9.87 13.23 16.96
C THR A 46 8.78 12.71 16.03
N GLN A 47 7.87 11.96 16.59
CA GLN A 47 6.95 11.02 15.93
C GLN A 47 5.77 11.67 15.19
N GLN A 48 5.62 13.02 15.24
CA GLN A 48 4.52 13.70 14.55
C GLN A 48 5.08 14.62 13.48
N ASN A 49 4.85 14.25 12.23
CA ASN A 49 5.09 15.12 11.09
C ASN A 49 3.74 15.48 10.49
N ILE A 50 3.35 16.74 10.63
CA ILE A 50 2.08 17.29 10.17
C ILE A 50 2.36 18.49 9.29
N ILE A 51 1.79 18.49 8.10
CA ILE A 51 1.78 19.65 7.21
C ILE A 51 0.38 20.23 7.23
N SER A 52 0.28 21.48 7.71
CA SER A 52 -0.97 22.26 7.66
C SER A 52 -0.94 23.18 6.45
N PHE A 53 -2.03 23.19 5.69
CA PHE A 53 -2.20 24.00 4.50
C PHE A 53 -3.00 25.28 4.80
N ARG A 54 -2.92 26.27 3.90
CA ARG A 54 -3.62 27.55 4.05
C ARG A 54 -5.13 27.45 4.01
N ASN A 55 -5.65 26.43 3.31
CA ASN A 55 -7.08 26.11 3.26
C ASN A 55 -7.62 25.36 4.49
N GLY A 56 -6.77 25.17 5.52
CA GLY A 56 -7.13 24.44 6.74
C GLY A 56 -6.94 22.94 6.69
N SER A 57 -6.61 22.37 5.53
CA SER A 57 -6.35 20.93 5.40
C SER A 57 -5.03 20.52 6.06
N GLU A 58 -4.94 19.24 6.44
CA GLU A 58 -3.75 18.67 7.08
C GLU A 58 -3.34 17.35 6.46
N LEU A 59 -2.03 17.17 6.29
CA LEU A 59 -1.40 15.91 5.92
C LEU A 59 -0.55 15.41 7.11
N HIS A 60 -0.94 14.30 7.68
CA HIS A 60 -0.29 13.66 8.80
C HIS A 60 0.53 12.47 8.32
N PHE A 61 1.81 12.42 8.66
CA PHE A 61 2.65 11.24 8.45
C PHE A 61 2.63 10.40 9.72
N VAL A 62 2.00 9.24 9.63
CA VAL A 62 1.76 8.34 10.76
C VAL A 62 2.63 7.10 10.60
N SER A 63 3.45 6.76 11.60
CA SER A 63 4.23 5.53 11.58
C SER A 63 3.37 4.35 12.03
N ALA A 64 3.40 3.25 11.27
CA ALA A 64 2.75 1.99 11.65
C ALA A 64 3.34 1.36 12.93
N ASP A 65 4.57 1.74 13.31
CA ASP A 65 5.17 1.37 14.61
C ASP A 65 4.43 2.00 15.80
N MET A 66 3.57 2.99 15.55
CA MET A 66 2.70 3.54 16.59
C MET A 66 1.63 2.51 16.94
N ARG A 67 1.49 2.22 18.24
CA ARG A 67 0.44 1.32 18.71
C ARG A 67 -0.93 1.86 18.30
N GLN A 68 -1.85 0.97 17.91
CA GLN A 68 -3.23 1.21 17.51
C GLN A 68 -3.95 2.29 18.37
N ARG A 69 -3.73 2.31 19.68
CA ARG A 69 -4.33 3.31 20.59
C ARG A 69 -4.05 4.78 20.24
N ARG A 70 -3.00 5.07 19.50
CA ARG A 70 -2.66 6.45 19.07
C ARG A 70 -3.40 6.88 17.81
N LEU A 71 -4.01 5.93 17.10
CA LEU A 71 -4.80 6.18 15.90
C LEU A 71 -6.27 6.49 16.25
N GLN A 72 -6.68 6.26 17.51
CA GLN A 72 -8.06 6.46 17.95
C GLN A 72 -8.44 7.93 18.07
N GLY A 73 -9.70 8.24 17.76
CA GLY A 73 -10.30 9.56 18.01
C GLY A 73 -10.11 10.61 16.90
N ALA A 74 -9.55 10.25 15.76
CA ALA A 74 -9.50 11.13 14.58
C ALA A 74 -10.54 10.71 13.54
N SER A 75 -11.12 11.68 12.85
CA SER A 75 -11.91 11.48 11.63
C SER A 75 -11.11 12.01 10.45
N ILE A 76 -10.88 11.17 9.45
CA ILE A 76 -10.03 11.48 8.31
C ILE A 76 -10.74 11.24 6.99
N HIS A 77 -10.44 12.03 5.98
CA HIS A 77 -11.09 12.00 4.68
C HIS A 77 -10.37 11.09 3.68
N PHE A 78 -9.07 10.90 3.87
CA PHE A 78 -8.29 10.02 3.02
C PHE A 78 -7.12 9.39 3.81
N ALA A 79 -6.88 8.11 3.57
CA ALA A 79 -5.72 7.41 4.12
C ALA A 79 -4.92 6.75 3.01
N ILE A 80 -3.59 6.87 3.09
CA ILE A 80 -2.65 6.16 2.22
C ILE A 80 -1.81 5.26 3.10
N ASN A 81 -1.87 3.95 2.87
CA ASN A 81 -0.95 2.99 3.46
C ASN A 81 0.17 2.71 2.45
N ASP A 82 1.37 3.14 2.78
CA ASP A 82 2.58 2.88 2.01
C ASP A 82 3.21 1.58 2.54
N GLU A 83 3.11 0.52 1.79
CA GLU A 83 3.30 -0.88 2.15
C GLU A 83 2.08 -1.53 2.82
N THR A 84 2.14 -2.86 2.92
CA THR A 84 1.08 -3.65 3.57
C THR A 84 1.02 -3.35 5.07
N PRO A 85 -0.05 -2.77 5.59
CA PRO A 85 -0.21 -2.59 7.03
C PRO A 85 -0.46 -3.93 7.73
N GLU A 86 -0.24 -3.98 9.02
CA GLU A 86 -0.80 -5.06 9.85
C GLU A 86 -2.34 -4.93 9.84
N GLU A 87 -3.04 -6.06 9.95
CA GLU A 87 -4.51 -6.12 9.79
C GLU A 87 -5.24 -5.23 10.80
N ASP A 88 -4.81 -5.20 12.06
CA ASP A 88 -5.38 -4.38 13.12
C ASP A 88 -5.20 -2.86 12.87
N ILE A 89 -4.08 -2.46 12.26
CA ILE A 89 -3.84 -1.07 11.83
C ILE A 89 -4.76 -0.70 10.67
N PHE A 90 -4.91 -1.62 9.70
CA PHE A 90 -5.83 -1.41 8.58
C PHE A 90 -7.26 -1.20 9.05
N GLU A 91 -7.77 -2.07 9.93
CA GLU A 91 -9.12 -1.98 10.50
C GLU A 91 -9.34 -0.66 11.25
N GLU A 92 -8.36 -0.23 12.07
CA GLU A 92 -8.45 1.03 12.78
C GLU A 92 -8.49 2.23 11.82
N VAL A 93 -7.64 2.25 10.80
CA VAL A 93 -7.63 3.31 9.78
C VAL A 93 -8.92 3.31 8.98
N GLN A 94 -9.44 2.13 8.61
CA GLN A 94 -10.73 2.00 7.94
C GLN A 94 -11.87 2.61 8.77
N ALA A 95 -11.91 2.36 10.08
CA ALA A 95 -12.89 2.96 10.96
C ALA A 95 -12.82 4.50 10.95
N ARG A 96 -11.60 5.09 10.83
CA ARG A 96 -11.44 6.56 10.81
C ARG A 96 -11.92 7.21 9.52
N VAL A 97 -11.80 6.54 8.38
CA VAL A 97 -12.29 7.06 7.10
C VAL A 97 -13.81 6.87 6.94
N LEU A 98 -14.41 5.92 7.62
CA LEU A 98 -15.87 5.70 7.56
C LEU A 98 -16.66 6.88 8.11
N ASP A 99 -16.18 7.54 9.17
CA ASP A 99 -16.85 8.69 9.80
C ASP A 99 -17.05 9.87 8.84
N THR A 100 -16.20 9.98 7.82
CA THR A 100 -16.22 11.08 6.85
C THR A 100 -16.67 10.63 5.44
N HIS A 101 -17.10 9.38 5.29
CA HIS A 101 -17.30 8.75 3.99
C HIS A 101 -16.03 8.84 3.10
N GLY A 102 -14.87 8.81 3.76
CA GLY A 102 -13.57 8.94 3.14
C GLY A 102 -13.14 7.70 2.37
N ARG A 103 -11.93 7.76 1.81
CA ARG A 103 -11.35 6.68 0.99
C ARG A 103 -10.01 6.25 1.56
N MET A 104 -9.64 5.02 1.24
CA MET A 104 -8.33 4.48 1.62
C MET A 104 -7.62 3.90 0.39
N LEU A 105 -6.32 4.14 0.29
CA LEU A 105 -5.44 3.56 -0.70
C LEU A 105 -4.40 2.71 0.02
N VAL A 106 -4.19 1.48 -0.43
CA VAL A 106 -3.11 0.61 0.03
C VAL A 106 -2.19 0.33 -1.15
N VAL A 107 -0.92 0.70 -1.05
CA VAL A 107 0.08 0.53 -2.11
C VAL A 107 1.16 -0.42 -1.60
N PHE A 108 1.37 -1.54 -2.27
CA PHE A 108 2.34 -2.54 -1.84
C PHE A 108 2.77 -3.46 -2.97
N ALA A 109 3.88 -4.17 -2.76
CA ALA A 109 4.27 -5.31 -3.57
C ALA A 109 3.97 -6.61 -2.77
N PRO A 110 3.27 -7.60 -3.34
CA PRO A 110 2.81 -8.80 -2.61
C PRO A 110 3.92 -9.86 -2.47
N ILE A 111 5.05 -9.46 -1.87
CA ILE A 111 6.31 -10.25 -1.84
C ILE A 111 6.54 -11.05 -0.57
N ASP A 112 5.70 -10.91 0.45
CA ASP A 112 5.90 -11.55 1.74
C ASP A 112 4.58 -12.06 2.37
N ALA A 113 4.72 -12.77 3.50
CA ALA A 113 3.60 -13.34 4.21
C ALA A 113 2.63 -12.29 4.81
N LYS A 114 3.07 -11.05 5.01
CA LYS A 114 2.22 -9.97 5.52
C LYS A 114 1.11 -9.62 4.55
N THR A 115 1.28 -9.94 3.26
CA THR A 115 0.29 -9.66 2.23
C THR A 115 -0.83 -10.71 2.16
N PHE A 116 -0.72 -11.83 2.88
CA PHE A 116 -1.71 -12.91 2.77
C PHE A 116 -3.09 -12.51 3.28
N TRP A 117 -3.18 -11.71 4.36
CA TRP A 117 -4.47 -11.23 4.83
C TRP A 117 -5.14 -10.29 3.81
N VAL A 118 -4.36 -9.44 3.13
CA VAL A 118 -4.87 -8.58 2.04
C VAL A 118 -5.40 -9.43 0.89
N ARG A 119 -4.65 -10.46 0.50
CA ARG A 119 -5.11 -11.42 -0.51
C ARG A 119 -6.41 -12.09 -0.11
N ASP A 120 -6.44 -12.66 1.11
CA ASP A 120 -7.54 -13.52 1.53
C ASP A 120 -8.80 -12.71 1.92
N ASN A 121 -8.64 -11.52 2.53
CA ASN A 121 -9.75 -10.72 3.06
C ASN A 121 -10.21 -9.58 2.14
N LEU A 122 -9.37 -9.15 1.19
CA LEU A 122 -9.69 -8.03 0.29
C LEU A 122 -9.67 -8.46 -1.19
N TYR A 123 -8.54 -8.99 -1.67
CA TYR A 123 -8.34 -9.25 -3.09
C TYR A 123 -9.18 -10.42 -3.62
N MET A 124 -9.20 -11.55 -2.93
CA MET A 124 -10.01 -12.70 -3.37
C MET A 124 -11.51 -12.41 -3.30
N PRO A 125 -12.05 -11.78 -2.24
CA PRO A 125 -13.44 -11.34 -2.22
C PRO A 125 -13.78 -10.32 -3.32
N TYR A 126 -12.84 -9.40 -3.65
CA TYR A 126 -13.01 -8.49 -4.80
C TYR A 126 -13.15 -9.27 -6.11
N LEU A 127 -12.25 -10.23 -6.39
CA LEU A 127 -12.31 -11.05 -7.61
C LEU A 127 -13.61 -11.88 -7.72
N ASN A 128 -14.17 -12.29 -6.59
CA ASN A 128 -15.43 -13.01 -6.51
C ASN A 128 -16.68 -12.09 -6.64
N GLY A 129 -16.49 -10.76 -6.70
CA GLY A 129 -17.59 -9.79 -6.71
C GLY A 129 -18.30 -9.60 -5.37
N GLU A 130 -17.70 -10.07 -4.26
CA GLU A 130 -18.23 -9.97 -2.90
C GLU A 130 -17.94 -8.60 -2.26
N ARG A 131 -16.99 -7.85 -2.81
CA ARG A 131 -16.52 -6.53 -2.31
C ARG A 131 -16.61 -5.47 -3.41
N PRO A 132 -17.82 -4.98 -3.72
CA PRO A 132 -18.03 -3.93 -4.72
C PRO A 132 -17.53 -2.53 -4.28
N ASP A 133 -17.15 -2.41 -3.01
CA ASP A 133 -16.57 -1.23 -2.38
C ASP A 133 -15.04 -1.11 -2.59
N ILE A 134 -14.41 -2.11 -3.19
CA ILE A 134 -12.96 -2.18 -3.45
C ILE A 134 -12.70 -2.13 -4.95
N ASP A 135 -11.72 -1.31 -5.34
CA ASP A 135 -11.10 -1.32 -6.66
C ASP A 135 -9.65 -1.79 -6.55
N VAL A 136 -9.20 -2.60 -7.48
CA VAL A 136 -7.82 -3.08 -7.54
C VAL A 136 -7.16 -2.59 -8.83
N ILE A 137 -6.01 -1.93 -8.67
CA ILE A 137 -5.18 -1.46 -9.78
C ILE A 137 -3.89 -2.26 -9.79
N HIS A 138 -3.71 -3.09 -10.81
CA HIS A 138 -2.44 -3.76 -11.05
C HIS A 138 -1.48 -2.82 -11.78
N MET A 139 -0.26 -2.71 -11.28
CA MET A 139 0.80 -1.87 -11.86
C MET A 139 2.04 -2.74 -12.17
N PRO A 140 1.99 -3.58 -13.20
CA PRO A 140 3.14 -4.38 -13.59
C PRO A 140 4.27 -3.50 -14.15
N VAL A 141 5.50 -3.94 -13.95
CA VAL A 141 6.69 -3.24 -14.48
C VAL A 141 6.87 -3.50 -15.96
N SER A 142 6.53 -4.70 -16.41
CA SER A 142 6.58 -5.10 -17.82
C SER A 142 5.37 -5.94 -18.20
N ASP A 143 5.08 -5.99 -19.49
CA ASP A 143 4.10 -6.90 -20.03
C ASP A 143 4.62 -8.35 -19.92
N PRO A 144 3.88 -9.26 -19.28
CA PRO A 144 4.33 -10.63 -19.05
C PRO A 144 4.43 -11.48 -20.34
N VAL A 145 3.83 -11.03 -21.44
CA VAL A 145 3.82 -11.76 -22.72
C VAL A 145 4.90 -11.23 -23.66
N THR A 146 4.99 -9.89 -23.80
CA THR A 146 5.94 -9.25 -24.73
C THR A 146 7.28 -8.93 -24.09
N GLY A 147 7.35 -8.84 -22.76
CA GLY A 147 8.52 -8.38 -22.02
C GLY A 147 8.80 -6.88 -22.18
N GLU A 148 7.90 -6.14 -22.81
CA GLU A 148 8.04 -4.70 -22.97
C GLU A 148 7.81 -3.97 -21.65
N SER A 149 8.59 -2.92 -21.39
CA SER A 149 8.41 -2.09 -20.20
C SER A 149 7.09 -1.32 -20.28
N LEU A 150 6.31 -1.39 -19.20
CA LEU A 150 5.13 -0.57 -18.98
C LEU A 150 5.45 0.72 -18.20
N VAL A 151 6.70 0.85 -17.75
CA VAL A 151 7.19 2.00 -16.98
C VAL A 151 8.05 2.88 -17.91
N PRO A 152 7.67 4.14 -18.16
CA PRO A 152 8.28 4.97 -19.22
C PRO A 152 9.79 5.20 -19.10
N TRP A 153 10.35 5.07 -17.89
CA TRP A 153 11.79 5.30 -17.65
C TRP A 153 12.62 4.01 -17.58
N PHE A 154 12.02 2.83 -17.75
CA PHE A 154 12.75 1.57 -17.84
C PHE A 154 12.93 1.15 -19.29
N THR A 155 14.16 0.80 -19.64
CA THR A 155 14.49 0.21 -20.93
C THR A 155 14.29 -1.31 -20.90
N LYS A 156 14.25 -1.95 -22.07
CA LYS A 156 14.24 -3.40 -22.18
C LYS A 156 15.39 -4.06 -21.41
N THR A 157 16.57 -3.47 -21.49
CA THR A 157 17.76 -3.96 -20.76
C THR A 157 17.57 -3.87 -19.24
N ASP A 158 16.84 -2.87 -18.74
CA ASP A 158 16.54 -2.77 -17.31
C ASP A 158 15.58 -3.88 -16.88
N ILE A 159 14.58 -4.20 -17.70
CA ILE A 159 13.66 -5.32 -17.47
C ILE A 159 14.42 -6.65 -17.42
N GLU A 160 15.28 -6.93 -18.42
CA GLU A 160 16.11 -8.14 -18.48
C GLU A 160 17.01 -8.28 -17.23
N ARG A 161 17.60 -7.17 -16.76
CA ARG A 161 18.38 -7.15 -15.52
C ARG A 161 17.55 -7.45 -14.27
N MET A 162 16.33 -6.91 -14.19
CA MET A 162 15.41 -7.19 -13.08
C MET A 162 15.02 -8.66 -13.06
N GLU A 163 14.74 -9.27 -14.20
CA GLU A 163 14.43 -10.71 -14.29
C GLU A 163 15.59 -11.58 -13.81
N LEU A 164 16.81 -11.23 -14.16
CA LEU A 164 18.01 -11.93 -13.68
C LEU A 164 18.25 -11.75 -12.18
N GLN A 165 17.87 -10.59 -11.63
CA GLN A 165 18.01 -10.30 -10.19
C GLN A 165 17.11 -11.17 -9.33
N TRP A 166 15.97 -11.62 -9.85
CA TRP A 166 15.00 -12.44 -9.13
C TRP A 166 14.83 -13.81 -9.80
N PRO A 167 15.76 -14.76 -9.54
CA PRO A 167 15.74 -16.08 -10.16
C PRO A 167 14.54 -16.94 -9.73
N ASP A 168 14.00 -16.72 -8.52
CA ASP A 168 12.78 -17.37 -8.06
C ASP A 168 11.57 -16.85 -8.86
N PRO A 169 10.83 -17.73 -9.57
CA PRO A 169 9.71 -17.31 -10.39
C PRO A 169 8.57 -16.65 -9.62
N GLN A 170 8.29 -17.08 -8.37
CA GLN A 170 7.24 -16.50 -7.55
C GLN A 170 7.62 -15.10 -7.07
N VAL A 171 8.86 -14.92 -6.61
CA VAL A 171 9.38 -13.60 -6.21
C VAL A 171 9.39 -12.66 -7.39
N ARG A 172 9.80 -13.14 -8.57
CA ARG A 172 9.79 -12.36 -9.81
C ARG A 172 8.37 -11.96 -10.21
N ALA A 173 7.41 -12.89 -10.20
CA ALA A 173 6.01 -12.61 -10.50
C ALA A 173 5.41 -11.56 -9.55
N ALA A 174 5.71 -11.66 -8.26
CA ALA A 174 5.25 -10.69 -7.28
C ALA A 174 5.87 -9.28 -7.50
N ARG A 175 7.17 -9.21 -7.79
CA ARG A 175 7.87 -7.92 -7.95
C ARG A 175 7.64 -7.24 -9.29
N MET A 176 7.52 -8.02 -10.36
CA MET A 176 7.38 -7.47 -11.71
C MET A 176 5.93 -7.33 -12.14
N TYR A 177 5.05 -8.22 -11.67
CA TYR A 177 3.67 -8.27 -12.14
C TYR A 177 2.63 -8.03 -11.05
N GLY A 178 3.06 -7.87 -9.79
CA GLY A 178 2.15 -7.65 -8.66
C GLY A 178 1.32 -8.89 -8.29
N GLU A 179 1.78 -10.09 -8.67
CA GLU A 179 1.11 -11.34 -8.31
C GLU A 179 1.40 -11.73 -6.87
N PHE A 180 0.39 -12.21 -6.16
CA PHE A 180 0.60 -12.71 -4.80
C PHE A 180 1.41 -14.01 -4.83
N ILE A 181 2.49 -14.05 -4.03
CA ILE A 181 3.23 -15.28 -3.83
C ILE A 181 2.35 -16.35 -3.17
N THR A 182 2.56 -17.61 -3.54
CA THR A 182 1.93 -18.73 -2.85
C THR A 182 2.53 -18.88 -1.45
N ARG A 183 1.71 -19.28 -0.47
CA ARG A 183 2.17 -19.49 0.90
C ARG A 183 3.37 -20.44 0.91
N SER A 184 4.53 -19.97 1.30
CA SER A 184 5.67 -20.83 1.60
C SER A 184 5.30 -21.73 2.78
N GLY A 185 5.41 -23.05 2.62
CA GLY A 185 5.03 -24.01 3.66
C GLY A 185 3.85 -24.91 3.28
N VAL A 186 3.32 -24.77 2.08
CA VAL A 186 2.43 -25.80 1.51
C VAL A 186 3.26 -27.05 1.29
N VAL A 187 2.98 -28.12 2.04
CA VAL A 187 3.66 -29.41 1.94
C VAL A 187 3.59 -29.97 0.51
N PHE A 188 2.58 -29.56 -0.23
CA PHE A 188 2.39 -29.90 -1.64
C PHE A 188 2.14 -28.63 -2.45
N ALA A 189 3.19 -28.03 -3.00
CA ALA A 189 3.11 -26.81 -3.81
C ALA A 189 2.25 -26.97 -5.09
N SER A 190 2.12 -28.20 -5.59
CA SER A 190 1.30 -28.56 -6.74
C SER A 190 -0.12 -29.01 -6.38
N PHE A 191 -0.55 -28.88 -5.10
CA PHE A 191 -1.90 -29.30 -4.71
C PHE A 191 -2.94 -28.33 -5.26
N ASP A 192 -3.80 -28.85 -6.11
CA ASP A 192 -4.99 -28.17 -6.61
C ASP A 192 -6.24 -28.90 -6.10
N LYS A 193 -7.07 -28.18 -5.37
CA LYS A 193 -8.29 -28.71 -4.77
C LYS A 193 -9.26 -29.30 -5.82
N LYS A 194 -9.33 -28.72 -7.01
CA LYS A 194 -10.22 -29.21 -8.08
C LYS A 194 -9.73 -30.53 -8.69
N THR A 195 -8.40 -30.69 -8.74
CA THR A 195 -7.76 -31.87 -9.37
C THR A 195 -7.48 -32.96 -8.38
N HIS A 196 -7.17 -32.60 -7.11
CA HIS A 196 -6.66 -33.55 -6.12
C HIS A 196 -7.64 -33.89 -5.01
N CYS A 197 -8.81 -33.20 -4.92
CA CYS A 197 -9.88 -33.60 -4.01
C CYS A 197 -10.93 -34.42 -4.72
N VAL A 198 -11.13 -35.67 -4.26
CA VAL A 198 -12.23 -36.56 -4.69
C VAL A 198 -13.42 -36.38 -3.73
N ARG A 199 -14.63 -36.63 -4.23
CA ARG A 199 -15.83 -36.69 -3.37
C ARG A 199 -15.65 -37.85 -2.39
N PRO A 200 -16.06 -37.69 -1.12
CA PRO A 200 -16.10 -38.79 -0.18
C PRO A 200 -17.05 -39.89 -0.71
N PHE A 201 -16.65 -41.11 -0.50
CA PHE A 201 -17.42 -42.30 -0.89
C PHE A 201 -18.70 -42.42 -0.06
#